data_c71acaf743559439dd7ea62c0f8ebc18
#
_entry.id   c71acaf743559439dd7ea62c0f8ebc18
#
_cell.length_a   1.000
_cell.length_b   1.000
_cell.length_c   1.000
_cell.angle_alpha   90.00
_cell.angle_beta   90.00
_cell.angle_gamma   90.00
#
_symmetry.space_group_name_H-M   'P 1'
#
loop_
_entity.id
_entity.type
_entity.pdbx_description
1 polymer ?
#
loop_
_entity_poly.entity_id
_entity_poly.type
_entity_poly.pdbx_seq_one_letter_code
_entity_poly.pdbx_strand_id
1 'polypeptide(L)'
;VLIGILLIGFSYFSRPSDEEQAAMQRYNDSITVVKQQEAALEAKKTAALANETQKVNTADSNSVFFQSANGSEQVTTIENNLIKLSVTNKGGYVNSVLLKNYKGQDKQPLVLFKENDATLNFNFYNKEEVIQSKDYYFQAVNQTDSTLTMRLAADSTSYIDFVYKLHTDSYMV
;
A
#
# COMPACT_ATOMS: atom_id res chain seq x y z
N VAL A 1 -15.20 17.53 62.22
CA VAL A 1 -16.23 16.51 62.07
C VAL A 1 -17.17 16.86 60.93
N LEU A 2 -17.61 18.12 60.75
CA LEU A 2 -18.55 18.57 59.71
C LEU A 2 -18.06 18.37 58.26
N ILE A 3 -16.75 18.59 57.99
CA ILE A 3 -16.10 18.45 56.67
C ILE A 3 -16.08 16.96 56.20
N GLY A 4 -15.85 16.05 57.13
CA GLY A 4 -15.85 14.61 56.83
C GLY A 4 -17.23 14.09 56.39
N ILE A 5 -18.33 14.58 57.01
CA ILE A 5 -19.70 14.21 56.67
C ILE A 5 -20.07 14.75 55.28
N LEU A 6 -19.63 15.97 54.96
CA LEU A 6 -19.85 16.58 53.62
C LEU A 6 -19.11 15.83 52.49
N LEU A 7 -17.88 15.40 52.74
CA LEU A 7 -17.10 14.61 51.76
C LEU A 7 -17.73 13.21 51.52
N ILE A 8 -18.21 12.56 52.57
CA ILE A 8 -18.90 11.28 52.45
C ILE A 8 -20.24 11.42 51.71
N GLY A 9 -21.00 12.48 52.04
CA GLY A 9 -22.27 12.78 51.32
C GLY A 9 -22.08 13.09 49.85
N PHE A 10 -21.02 13.88 49.51
CA PHE A 10 -20.68 14.18 48.13
C PHE A 10 -20.22 12.91 47.35
N SER A 11 -19.41 12.07 47.99
CA SER A 11 -18.97 10.80 47.40
C SER A 11 -20.12 9.82 47.14
N TYR A 12 -21.16 9.84 47.96
CA TYR A 12 -22.34 9.00 47.77
C TYR A 12 -23.26 9.53 46.67
N PHE A 13 -23.40 10.87 46.57
CA PHE A 13 -24.25 11.53 45.57
C PHE A 13 -23.58 11.59 44.19
N SER A 14 -22.25 11.57 44.12
CA SER A 14 -21.47 11.60 42.87
C SER A 14 -21.17 10.21 42.28
N ARG A 15 -21.80 9.15 42.80
CA ARG A 15 -21.66 7.85 42.15
C ARG A 15 -22.45 7.86 40.85
N PRO A 16 -21.82 7.48 39.73
CA PRO A 16 -22.55 7.36 38.46
C PRO A 16 -23.68 6.34 38.62
N SER A 17 -24.83 6.64 38.03
CA SER A 17 -25.97 5.75 38.06
C SER A 17 -25.66 4.39 37.43
N ASP A 18 -26.41 3.35 37.83
CA ASP A 18 -26.23 2.00 37.28
C ASP A 18 -26.44 2.00 35.74
N GLU A 19 -27.26 2.91 35.22
CA GLU A 19 -27.46 3.11 33.79
C GLU A 19 -26.23 3.73 33.09
N GLU A 20 -25.58 4.72 33.72
CA GLU A 20 -24.36 5.34 33.20
C GLU A 20 -23.18 4.35 33.23
N GLN A 21 -23.07 3.52 34.27
CA GLN A 21 -22.09 2.47 34.35
C GLN A 21 -22.30 1.40 33.24
N ALA A 22 -23.54 0.99 33.05
CA ALA A 22 -23.91 0.03 32.01
C ALA A 22 -23.66 0.59 30.58
N ALA A 23 -23.93 1.89 30.37
CA ALA A 23 -23.65 2.56 29.12
C ALA A 23 -22.14 2.65 28.84
N MET A 24 -21.33 2.97 29.86
CA MET A 24 -19.88 3.06 29.75
C MET A 24 -19.25 1.67 29.54
N GLN A 25 -19.80 0.63 30.15
CA GLN A 25 -19.36 -0.75 29.86
C GLN A 25 -19.65 -1.16 28.43
N ARG A 26 -20.87 -0.91 27.92
CA ARG A 26 -21.22 -1.21 26.52
C ARG A 26 -20.34 -0.45 25.52
N TYR A 27 -20.00 0.81 25.83
CA TYR A 27 -19.10 1.61 25.01
C TYR A 27 -17.67 1.03 25.00
N ASN A 28 -17.16 0.67 26.16
CA ASN A 28 -15.83 0.05 26.30
C ASN A 28 -15.78 -1.34 25.65
N ASP A 29 -16.83 -2.13 25.79
CA ASP A 29 -16.92 -3.44 25.14
C ASP A 29 -16.94 -3.29 23.61
N SER A 30 -17.68 -2.30 23.08
CA SER A 30 -17.69 -2.00 21.64
C SER A 30 -16.33 -1.58 21.14
N ILE A 31 -15.60 -0.71 21.85
CA ILE A 31 -14.25 -0.30 21.47
C ILE A 31 -13.28 -1.49 21.53
N THR A 32 -13.42 -2.37 22.52
CA THR A 32 -12.58 -3.55 22.67
C THR A 32 -12.79 -4.52 21.51
N VAL A 33 -14.04 -4.73 21.10
CA VAL A 33 -14.39 -5.57 19.95
C VAL A 33 -13.83 -4.99 18.64
N VAL A 34 -13.95 -3.67 18.43
CA VAL A 34 -13.42 -2.99 17.25
C VAL A 34 -11.89 -3.11 17.21
N LYS A 35 -11.20 -2.83 18.33
CA LYS A 35 -9.74 -2.98 18.42
C LYS A 35 -9.28 -4.42 18.19
N GLN A 36 -10.02 -5.41 18.69
CA GLN A 36 -9.72 -6.82 18.43
C GLN A 36 -9.96 -7.21 16.96
N GLN A 37 -10.98 -6.65 16.31
CA GLN A 37 -11.22 -6.85 14.88
C GLN A 37 -10.14 -6.20 14.02
N GLU A 38 -9.72 -4.98 14.36
CA GLU A 38 -8.63 -4.29 13.67
C GLU A 38 -7.30 -5.04 13.85
N ALA A 39 -6.97 -5.46 15.07
CA ALA A 39 -5.77 -6.26 15.33
C ALA A 39 -5.81 -7.63 14.62
N ALA A 40 -6.97 -8.28 14.56
CA ALA A 40 -7.15 -9.52 13.83
C ALA A 40 -7.07 -9.33 12.30
N LEU A 41 -7.52 -8.18 11.80
CA LEU A 41 -7.41 -7.81 10.39
C LEU A 41 -5.96 -7.49 10.02
N GLU A 42 -5.24 -6.76 10.88
CA GLU A 42 -3.81 -6.50 10.71
C GLU A 42 -2.97 -7.79 10.82
N ALA A 43 -3.29 -8.65 11.77
CA ALA A 43 -2.63 -9.95 11.89
C ALA A 43 -2.90 -10.85 10.66
N LYS A 44 -4.13 -10.82 10.13
CA LYS A 44 -4.45 -11.51 8.86
C LYS A 44 -3.74 -10.89 7.66
N LYS A 45 -3.61 -9.55 7.61
CA LYS A 45 -2.84 -8.86 6.57
C LYS A 45 -1.37 -9.21 6.65
N THR A 46 -0.81 -9.22 7.86
CA THR A 46 0.62 -9.57 8.09
C THR A 46 0.88 -11.05 7.80
N ALA A 47 -0.05 -11.93 8.18
CA ALA A 47 0.04 -13.36 7.86
C ALA A 47 -0.17 -13.63 6.35
N ALA A 48 -1.03 -12.87 5.67
CA ALA A 48 -1.19 -12.94 4.22
C ALA A 48 0.06 -12.44 3.50
N LEU A 49 0.65 -11.33 3.95
CA LEU A 49 1.94 -10.83 3.45
C LEU A 49 3.08 -11.81 3.73
N ALA A 50 3.13 -12.44 4.92
CA ALA A 50 4.13 -13.46 5.24
C ALA A 50 3.93 -14.74 4.42
N ASN A 51 2.68 -15.12 4.11
CA ASN A 51 2.39 -16.25 3.23
C ASN A 51 2.63 -15.92 1.74
N GLU A 52 2.47 -14.64 1.32
CA GLU A 52 2.89 -14.21 -0.01
C GLU A 52 4.42 -14.17 -0.13
N THR A 53 5.14 -13.82 0.95
CA THR A 53 6.62 -13.86 0.97
C THR A 53 7.15 -15.30 1.02
N GLN A 54 6.34 -16.29 1.47
CA GLN A 54 6.69 -17.71 1.47
C GLN A 54 6.11 -18.51 0.29
N LYS A 55 5.25 -17.93 -0.55
CA LYS A 55 5.20 -18.34 -1.93
C LYS A 55 6.52 -17.88 -2.57
N VAL A 56 7.59 -18.61 -2.26
CA VAL A 56 8.66 -18.81 -3.24
C VAL A 56 7.89 -19.14 -4.51
N ASN A 57 7.76 -18.19 -5.41
CA ASN A 57 7.30 -18.48 -6.74
C ASN A 57 8.27 -19.55 -7.20
N THR A 58 7.83 -20.81 -7.15
CA THR A 58 8.37 -21.84 -8.02
C THR A 58 7.94 -21.40 -9.42
N ALA A 59 8.48 -20.25 -9.86
CA ALA A 59 8.52 -19.93 -11.26
C ALA A 59 9.14 -21.17 -11.87
N ASP A 60 8.38 -21.83 -12.69
CA ASP A 60 8.83 -23.03 -13.38
C ASP A 60 10.21 -22.67 -13.95
N SER A 61 11.25 -23.45 -13.62
CA SER A 61 12.61 -23.17 -14.11
C SER A 61 12.68 -23.12 -15.64
N ASN A 62 11.60 -23.51 -16.30
CA ASN A 62 11.38 -23.40 -17.73
C ASN A 62 10.72 -22.07 -18.14
N SER A 63 10.27 -21.22 -17.18
CA SER A 63 9.70 -19.92 -17.54
C SER A 63 10.76 -19.04 -18.20
N VAL A 64 10.36 -18.39 -19.27
CA VAL A 64 11.21 -17.47 -20.05
C VAL A 64 11.75 -16.33 -19.18
N PHE A 65 11.01 -15.92 -18.12
CA PHE A 65 11.38 -14.85 -17.20
C PHE A 65 11.82 -15.35 -15.81
N PHE A 66 12.27 -16.61 -15.70
CA PHE A 66 12.67 -17.22 -14.43
C PHE A 66 13.62 -16.35 -13.60
N GLN A 67 14.60 -15.71 -14.23
CA GLN A 67 15.57 -14.84 -13.55
C GLN A 67 14.92 -13.61 -12.90
N SER A 68 13.82 -13.13 -13.47
CA SER A 68 13.08 -11.97 -12.98
C SER A 68 11.97 -12.33 -11.98
N ALA A 69 11.78 -13.62 -11.67
CA ALA A 69 10.79 -14.08 -10.68
C ALA A 69 11.23 -13.80 -9.24
N ASN A 70 12.54 -13.67 -9.01
CA ASN A 70 13.11 -13.41 -7.69
C ASN A 70 13.78 -12.04 -7.67
N GLY A 71 13.46 -11.23 -6.66
CA GLY A 71 14.03 -9.89 -6.52
C GLY A 71 13.58 -9.23 -5.22
N SER A 72 14.07 -8.02 -4.99
CA SER A 72 13.60 -7.14 -3.92
C SER A 72 12.76 -6.02 -4.52
N GLU A 73 11.69 -5.66 -3.83
CA GLU A 73 10.86 -4.55 -4.24
C GLU A 73 11.61 -3.22 -4.11
N GLN A 74 11.57 -2.43 -5.16
CA GLN A 74 12.17 -1.11 -5.25
C GLN A 74 11.21 -0.16 -5.94
N VAL A 75 11.21 1.09 -5.47
CA VAL A 75 10.37 2.15 -6.05
C VAL A 75 11.27 3.19 -6.71
N THR A 76 11.00 3.46 -7.98
CA THR A 76 11.66 4.51 -8.76
C THR A 76 10.71 5.66 -8.98
N THR A 77 11.18 6.89 -8.86
CA THR A 77 10.35 8.08 -9.03
C THR A 77 10.81 8.91 -10.22
N ILE A 78 9.84 9.45 -10.96
CA ILE A 78 10.02 10.51 -11.95
C ILE A 78 9.05 11.64 -11.65
N GLU A 79 9.41 12.88 -12.01
CA GLU A 79 8.58 14.02 -11.69
C GLU A 79 8.70 15.14 -12.72
N ASN A 80 7.65 15.96 -12.80
CA ASN A 80 7.65 17.24 -13.48
C ASN A 80 7.22 18.34 -12.50
N ASN A 81 6.88 19.54 -13.01
CA ASN A 81 6.44 20.66 -12.17
C ASN A 81 5.09 20.39 -11.44
N LEU A 82 4.27 19.48 -11.95
CA LEU A 82 2.88 19.28 -11.52
C LEU A 82 2.67 17.97 -10.73
N ILE A 83 3.37 16.90 -11.12
CA ILE A 83 3.18 15.56 -10.53
C ILE A 83 4.51 14.91 -10.19
N LYS A 84 4.45 14.06 -9.18
CA LYS A 84 5.48 13.07 -8.85
C LYS A 84 4.87 11.68 -8.97
N LEU A 85 5.46 10.85 -9.80
CA LEU A 85 5.05 9.50 -10.12
C LEU A 85 6.02 8.52 -9.46
N SER A 86 5.50 7.58 -8.71
CA SER A 86 6.28 6.47 -8.15
C SER A 86 5.91 5.16 -8.84
N VAL A 87 6.90 4.44 -9.31
CA VAL A 87 6.73 3.18 -10.04
C VAL A 87 7.44 2.07 -9.26
N THR A 88 6.73 1.00 -8.93
CA THR A 88 7.33 -0.19 -8.32
C THR A 88 7.94 -1.10 -9.39
N ASN A 89 9.08 -1.71 -9.09
CA ASN A 89 9.66 -2.72 -9.95
C ASN A 89 8.90 -4.06 -9.86
N LYS A 90 8.17 -4.33 -8.79
CA LYS A 90 7.29 -5.49 -8.68
C LYS A 90 6.07 -5.27 -9.56
N GLY A 91 6.00 -5.97 -10.69
CA GLY A 91 4.95 -5.79 -11.71
C GLY A 91 5.15 -4.61 -12.64
N GLY A 92 6.13 -3.73 -12.38
CA GLY A 92 6.51 -2.62 -13.26
C GLY A 92 5.46 -1.50 -13.39
N TYR A 93 4.58 -1.29 -12.40
CA TYR A 93 3.44 -0.36 -12.50
C TYR A 93 3.56 0.85 -11.56
N VAL A 94 2.72 1.87 -11.83
CA VAL A 94 2.61 3.07 -10.98
C VAL A 94 1.93 2.71 -9.66
N ASN A 95 2.62 2.87 -8.55
CA ASN A 95 2.09 2.57 -7.21
C ASN A 95 1.69 3.80 -6.41
N SER A 96 2.08 5.01 -6.84
CA SER A 96 1.66 6.24 -6.19
C SER A 96 1.77 7.44 -7.15
N VAL A 97 0.82 8.37 -7.03
CA VAL A 97 0.81 9.66 -7.76
C VAL A 97 0.54 10.79 -6.79
N LEU A 98 1.48 11.73 -6.69
CA LEU A 98 1.35 12.94 -5.90
C LEU A 98 1.16 14.16 -6.81
N LEU A 99 0.12 14.95 -6.54
CA LEU A 99 -0.16 16.22 -7.24
C LEU A 99 0.46 17.38 -6.45
N LYS A 100 1.48 18.02 -7.02
CA LYS A 100 2.27 19.07 -6.33
C LYS A 100 1.48 20.33 -6.02
N ASN A 101 0.55 20.70 -6.91
CA ASN A 101 -0.22 21.95 -6.83
C ASN A 101 -1.59 21.79 -6.18
N TYR A 102 -1.94 20.58 -5.74
CA TYR A 102 -3.20 20.30 -5.06
C TYR A 102 -2.96 19.88 -3.63
N LYS A 103 -3.88 20.24 -2.76
CA LYS A 103 -3.85 19.86 -1.34
C LYS A 103 -5.09 19.04 -0.99
N GLY A 104 -4.89 18.05 -0.17
CA GLY A 104 -5.96 17.29 0.46
C GLY A 104 -6.67 18.07 1.55
N GLN A 105 -7.65 17.44 2.19
CA GLN A 105 -8.39 18.03 3.32
C GLN A 105 -7.49 18.34 4.53
N ASP A 106 -6.41 17.59 4.67
CA ASP A 106 -5.36 17.74 5.70
C ASP A 106 -4.34 18.85 5.36
N LYS A 107 -4.55 19.61 4.27
CA LYS A 107 -3.65 20.64 3.73
C LYS A 107 -2.27 20.11 3.27
N GLN A 108 -2.07 18.82 3.26
CA GLN A 108 -0.88 18.18 2.69
C GLN A 108 -1.02 18.04 1.15
N PRO A 109 0.09 17.87 0.41
CA PRO A 109 0.04 17.58 -1.02
C PRO A 109 -0.89 16.40 -1.31
N LEU A 110 -1.72 16.54 -2.34
CA LEU A 110 -2.72 15.53 -2.67
C LEU A 110 -2.07 14.30 -3.31
N VAL A 111 -2.22 13.16 -2.66
CA VAL A 111 -1.84 11.86 -3.20
C VAL A 111 -3.12 11.18 -3.72
N LEU A 112 -3.17 10.85 -5.02
CA LEU A 112 -4.35 10.24 -5.66
C LEU A 112 -4.57 8.82 -5.15
N PHE A 113 -3.48 8.06 -5.02
CA PHE A 113 -3.45 6.74 -4.41
C PHE A 113 -2.05 6.48 -3.87
N LYS A 114 -1.95 5.64 -2.86
CA LYS A 114 -0.70 5.26 -2.19
C LYS A 114 -0.34 3.83 -2.56
N GLU A 115 0.85 3.45 -2.18
CA GLU A 115 1.33 2.07 -2.23
C GLU A 115 0.26 1.11 -1.68
N ASN A 116 -0.01 0.04 -2.43
CA ASN A 116 -1.03 -0.98 -2.14
C ASN A 116 -2.51 -0.55 -2.28
N ASP A 117 -2.81 0.70 -2.64
CA ASP A 117 -4.19 1.13 -2.92
C ASP A 117 -4.64 0.70 -4.33
N ALA A 118 -3.71 0.51 -5.24
CA ALA A 118 -3.96 0.08 -6.62
C ALA A 118 -3.02 -1.06 -7.01
N THR A 119 -3.54 -2.01 -7.76
CA THR A 119 -2.77 -3.11 -8.34
C THR A 119 -3.06 -3.17 -9.84
N LEU A 120 -2.01 -3.22 -10.63
CA LEU A 120 -2.11 -3.41 -12.07
C LEU A 120 -1.39 -4.71 -12.46
N ASN A 121 -2.05 -5.52 -13.27
CA ASN A 121 -1.48 -6.75 -13.76
C ASN A 121 -1.74 -6.87 -15.27
N PHE A 122 -0.69 -7.10 -16.03
CA PHE A 122 -0.76 -7.42 -17.44
C PHE A 122 -0.52 -8.91 -17.63
N ASN A 123 -1.36 -9.54 -18.46
CA ASN A 123 -1.18 -10.92 -18.85
C ASN A 123 -0.56 -10.97 -20.24
N PHE A 124 0.59 -11.59 -20.35
CA PHE A 124 1.25 -11.87 -21.63
C PHE A 124 1.14 -13.36 -21.93
N TYR A 125 0.92 -13.68 -23.19
CA TYR A 125 0.75 -15.05 -23.64
C TYR A 125 1.97 -15.46 -24.44
N ASN A 126 2.71 -16.43 -23.95
CA ASN A 126 3.67 -17.20 -24.72
C ASN A 126 3.00 -18.53 -25.06
N LYS A 127 3.47 -19.24 -26.07
CA LYS A 127 2.83 -20.43 -26.68
C LYS A 127 2.26 -21.44 -25.68
N GLU A 128 2.89 -21.58 -24.50
CA GLU A 128 2.55 -22.58 -23.47
C GLU A 128 2.36 -21.97 -22.09
N GLU A 129 2.55 -20.66 -21.93
CA GLU A 129 2.59 -20.01 -20.62
C GLU A 129 1.80 -18.70 -20.61
N VAL A 130 1.08 -18.46 -19.51
CA VAL A 130 0.49 -17.15 -19.20
C VAL A 130 1.39 -16.45 -18.19
N ILE A 131 2.02 -15.37 -18.60
CA ILE A 131 2.94 -14.58 -17.80
C ILE A 131 2.16 -13.42 -17.20
N GLN A 132 2.12 -13.34 -15.88
CA GLN A 132 1.46 -12.24 -15.15
C GLN A 132 2.52 -11.26 -14.69
N SER A 133 2.45 -9.99 -15.11
CA SER A 133 3.45 -8.98 -14.80
C SER A 133 3.70 -8.83 -13.29
N LYS A 134 2.65 -8.94 -12.48
CA LYS A 134 2.71 -8.82 -11.01
C LYS A 134 3.64 -9.82 -10.31
N ASP A 135 3.95 -10.95 -10.98
CA ASP A 135 4.76 -12.03 -10.41
C ASP A 135 6.27 -11.83 -10.63
N TYR A 136 6.65 -10.81 -11.43
CA TYR A 136 8.01 -10.59 -11.86
C TYR A 136 8.55 -9.23 -11.41
N TYR A 137 9.88 -9.14 -11.28
CA TYR A 137 10.59 -7.91 -10.97
C TYR A 137 11.21 -7.32 -12.24
N PHE A 138 10.74 -6.12 -12.56
CA PHE A 138 11.24 -5.32 -13.66
C PHE A 138 12.52 -4.58 -13.26
N GLN A 139 13.35 -4.26 -14.23
CA GLN A 139 14.54 -3.44 -14.04
C GLN A 139 14.31 -2.04 -14.58
N ALA A 140 14.68 -1.02 -13.81
CA ALA A 140 14.66 0.35 -14.29
C ALA A 140 15.83 0.55 -15.28
N VAL A 141 15.49 0.87 -16.52
CA VAL A 141 16.43 1.21 -17.58
C VAL A 141 16.06 2.58 -18.14
N ASN A 142 17.04 3.34 -18.67
CA ASN A 142 16.80 4.66 -19.28
C ASN A 142 16.00 5.61 -18.39
N GLN A 143 16.45 5.80 -17.15
CA GLN A 143 15.82 6.75 -16.22
C GLN A 143 16.37 8.16 -16.46
N THR A 144 15.42 9.14 -16.53
CA THR A 144 15.67 10.58 -16.44
C THR A 144 14.69 11.18 -15.43
N ASP A 145 14.73 12.48 -15.21
CA ASP A 145 13.78 13.18 -14.32
C ASP A 145 12.32 12.97 -14.74
N SER A 146 12.06 12.88 -16.05
CA SER A 146 10.71 12.79 -16.61
C SER A 146 10.39 11.53 -17.40
N THR A 147 11.34 10.62 -17.52
CA THR A 147 11.17 9.37 -18.29
C THR A 147 11.73 8.19 -17.48
N LEU A 148 11.01 7.08 -17.50
CA LEU A 148 11.42 5.83 -16.88
C LEU A 148 10.97 4.67 -17.77
N THR A 149 11.87 3.76 -18.06
CA THR A 149 11.53 2.47 -18.69
C THR A 149 11.72 1.36 -17.68
N MET A 150 10.67 0.61 -17.41
CA MET A 150 10.70 -0.60 -16.60
C MET A 150 10.72 -1.81 -17.55
N ARG A 151 11.81 -2.56 -17.51
CA ARG A 151 12.08 -3.69 -18.42
C ARG A 151 11.95 -5.03 -17.71
N LEU A 152 11.16 -5.93 -18.28
CA LEU A 152 11.16 -7.35 -17.98
C LEU A 152 11.87 -8.08 -19.11
N ALA A 153 13.07 -8.55 -18.85
CA ALA A 153 13.90 -9.21 -19.86
C ALA A 153 13.90 -10.73 -19.68
N ALA A 154 13.68 -11.45 -20.77
CA ALA A 154 13.93 -12.88 -20.88
C ALA A 154 15.40 -13.12 -21.26
N ASP A 155 15.88 -12.35 -22.22
CA ASP A 155 17.25 -12.31 -22.69
C ASP A 155 17.61 -10.92 -23.25
N SER A 156 18.77 -10.76 -23.88
CA SER A 156 19.22 -9.47 -24.41
C SER A 156 18.39 -8.95 -25.60
N THR A 157 17.62 -9.81 -26.25
CA THR A 157 16.83 -9.51 -27.45
C THR A 157 15.32 -9.61 -27.24
N SER A 158 14.89 -10.32 -26.19
CA SER A 158 13.50 -10.61 -25.87
C SER A 158 13.12 -9.99 -24.55
N TYR A 159 12.37 -8.92 -24.58
CA TYR A 159 11.97 -8.16 -23.39
C TYR A 159 10.64 -7.46 -23.56
N ILE A 160 10.07 -7.03 -22.44
CA ILE A 160 8.84 -6.22 -22.36
C ILE A 160 9.23 -4.93 -21.64
N ASP A 161 8.92 -3.79 -22.26
CA ASP A 161 9.18 -2.46 -21.70
C ASP A 161 7.86 -1.74 -21.38
N PHE A 162 7.76 -1.27 -20.15
CA PHE A 162 6.76 -0.27 -19.76
C PHE A 162 7.43 1.09 -19.72
N VAL A 163 7.05 1.97 -20.63
CA VAL A 163 7.67 3.29 -20.78
C VAL A 163 6.75 4.34 -20.19
N TYR A 164 7.22 5.01 -19.14
CA TYR A 164 6.56 6.12 -18.48
C TYR A 164 7.23 7.41 -18.91
N LYS A 165 6.44 8.37 -19.41
CA LYS A 165 6.95 9.66 -19.85
C LYS A 165 6.05 10.77 -19.35
N LEU A 166 6.61 11.66 -18.53
CA LEU A 166 5.95 12.87 -18.09
C LEU A 166 6.21 14.00 -19.09
N HIS A 167 5.14 14.63 -19.53
CA HIS A 167 5.25 15.83 -20.35
C HIS A 167 5.45 17.05 -19.46
N THR A 168 6.23 18.02 -19.92
CA THR A 168 6.43 19.29 -19.22
C THR A 168 5.08 20.00 -19.05
N ASP A 169 4.82 20.49 -17.82
CA ASP A 169 3.60 21.23 -17.48
C ASP A 169 2.28 20.50 -17.81
N SER A 170 2.27 19.18 -17.74
CA SER A 170 1.09 18.34 -17.99
C SER A 170 0.91 17.31 -16.89
N TYR A 171 -0.35 16.96 -16.61
CA TYR A 171 -0.74 15.83 -15.75
C TYR A 171 -0.79 14.50 -16.52
N MET A 172 -0.50 14.52 -17.82
CA MET A 172 -0.49 13.29 -18.64
C MET A 172 0.83 12.53 -18.45
N VAL A 173 0.68 11.21 -18.39
CA VAL A 173 1.76 10.22 -18.35
C VAL A 173 1.74 9.38 -19.61
#